data_b83b5743b6cce82b689d6816b1de2dd4
#
_entry.id   b83b5743b6cce82b689d6816b1de2dd4
#
_cell.length_a   1.000
_cell.length_b   1.000
_cell.length_c   1.000
_cell.angle_alpha   90.00
_cell.angle_beta   90.00
_cell.angle_gamma   90.00
#
_symmetry.space_group_name_H-M   'P 1'
#
loop_
_entity.id
_entity.type
_entity.pdbx_description
1 polymer ?
#
loop_
_entity_poly.entity_id
_entity_poly.type
_entity_poly.pdbx_seq_one_letter_code
_entity_poly.pdbx_strand_id
1 'polypeptide(L)'
;MERRFLTMAIYHLCIKIISRGKGKSAVAASAYRSGEKIKNEYDGIVHDFTRKGGIAHTEILLPQNAPQAFLDRGTLWNSVEKIEKSKNSQLAREIEIALPKELNREKQIELVREYVKDNFVYIGMCADIALHDKNDGNPHAHILLTMRPLNEDTTWGAKSKKEYILDENGEKVKLKNGNYKTRKINTTDWNEQDKAEEWRKAWADITNKYLKENSIQEKVDHCSYQRQGTEQIPTIHLGVSATQMEKKGITTDRGNINREIKHQNKILKEISRRIKALLNWIRGIGKEEKTETQNTKSILPPKENLLSVFENLIHKKADSNNTDLEKYVESYQFLKEKNIASLSELKESISALRDKNYKTIRAIKDTEKKIDDRAQLIDHAEKYLKHKNTYKAYTKLKKSKQEDFYNEYTAEIILFESSKKYLREHLGESKTLNIFKWKSEVITLRKEKDTLYSQIIDMRKEVERAEKVKICIERLQEHSKQLAQSKNQDLEL
;
A
#
# COMPACT_ATOMS: atom_id res chain seq x y z
N MET A 1 -17.39 12.97 -29.79
CA MET A 1 -17.18 11.71 -29.03
C MET A 1 -15.92 11.87 -28.15
N GLU A 2 -16.10 12.29 -26.92
CA GLU A 2 -15.02 12.44 -25.96
C GLU A 2 -14.47 11.05 -25.62
N ARG A 3 -13.19 10.83 -25.91
CA ARG A 3 -12.46 9.64 -25.45
C ARG A 3 -12.36 9.72 -23.92
N ARG A 4 -13.29 9.08 -23.21
CA ARG A 4 -13.12 8.78 -21.79
C ARG A 4 -11.82 7.98 -21.64
N PHE A 5 -10.84 8.59 -21.03
CA PHE A 5 -9.65 7.89 -20.55
C PHE A 5 -10.11 6.85 -19.52
N LEU A 6 -10.16 5.60 -19.90
CA LEU A 6 -10.40 4.47 -19.01
C LEU A 6 -9.27 4.42 -17.97
N THR A 7 -9.56 4.97 -16.82
CA THR A 7 -8.69 4.82 -15.65
C THR A 7 -9.02 3.48 -15.02
N MET A 8 -8.05 2.59 -14.98
CA MET A 8 -8.17 1.23 -14.43
C MET A 8 -8.70 1.27 -12.98
N ALA A 9 -9.55 0.30 -12.64
CA ALA A 9 -9.94 0.04 -11.26
C ALA A 9 -8.70 -0.06 -10.36
N ILE A 10 -8.70 0.65 -9.24
CA ILE A 10 -7.55 0.71 -8.33
C ILE A 10 -7.80 -0.26 -7.19
N TYR A 11 -6.89 -1.23 -7.01
CA TYR A 11 -6.89 -2.05 -5.81
C TYR A 11 -6.25 -1.30 -4.65
N HIS A 12 -6.96 -1.19 -3.54
CA HIS A 12 -6.41 -0.77 -2.26
C HIS A 12 -7.13 -1.48 -1.13
N LEU A 13 -6.38 -2.07 -0.21
CA LEU A 13 -6.86 -2.57 1.07
C LEU A 13 -5.79 -2.34 2.14
N CYS A 14 -6.13 -1.56 3.14
CA CYS A 14 -5.27 -1.27 4.29
C CYS A 14 -5.94 -1.74 5.57
N ILE A 15 -5.19 -2.45 6.43
CA ILE A 15 -5.66 -2.94 7.72
C ILE A 15 -4.94 -2.18 8.84
N LYS A 16 -5.68 -1.62 9.77
CA LYS A 16 -5.16 -0.84 10.90
C LYS A 16 -5.80 -1.33 12.19
N ILE A 17 -5.08 -1.26 13.29
CA ILE A 17 -5.61 -1.54 14.63
C ILE A 17 -5.83 -0.22 15.37
N ILE A 18 -7.04 -0.03 15.84
CA ILE A 18 -7.39 1.03 16.78
C ILE A 18 -7.09 0.49 18.18
N SER A 19 -6.13 1.10 18.87
CA SER A 19 -5.75 0.65 20.22
C SER A 19 -5.66 1.81 21.19
N ARG A 20 -6.10 1.57 22.41
CA ARG A 20 -6.07 2.56 23.51
C ARG A 20 -4.64 2.97 23.85
N GLY A 21 -3.69 2.05 23.83
CA GLY A 21 -2.27 2.33 24.08
C GLY A 21 -1.62 3.29 23.10
N LYS A 22 -2.24 3.50 21.93
CA LYS A 22 -1.84 4.53 20.93
C LYS A 22 -2.66 5.83 21.06
N GLY A 23 -3.39 6.01 22.15
CA GLY A 23 -4.26 7.18 22.36
C GLY A 23 -5.46 7.24 21.42
N LYS A 24 -5.90 6.08 20.86
CA LYS A 24 -7.05 6.02 19.96
C LYS A 24 -8.26 5.44 20.67
N SER A 25 -9.45 5.90 20.27
CA SER A 25 -10.75 5.43 20.74
C SER A 25 -11.53 4.81 19.57
N ALA A 26 -12.28 3.73 19.85
CA ALA A 26 -13.19 3.13 18.87
C ALA A 26 -14.40 4.03 18.64
N VAL A 27 -14.90 4.67 19.69
CA VAL A 27 -16.01 5.64 19.62
C VAL A 27 -15.62 6.84 18.73
N ALA A 28 -14.43 7.43 18.97
CA ALA A 28 -13.93 8.52 18.14
C ALA A 28 -13.73 8.10 16.67
N ALA A 29 -13.24 6.88 16.47
CA ALA A 29 -13.04 6.33 15.15
C ALA A 29 -14.35 6.12 14.37
N SER A 30 -15.37 5.60 15.02
CA SER A 30 -16.71 5.43 14.45
C SER A 30 -17.37 6.77 14.16
N ALA A 31 -17.42 7.68 15.14
CA ALA A 31 -17.99 9.03 15.00
C ALA A 31 -17.35 9.80 13.82
N TYR A 32 -16.01 9.72 13.67
CA TYR A 32 -15.31 10.37 12.56
C TYR A 32 -15.71 9.79 11.21
N ARG A 33 -15.91 8.47 11.11
CA ARG A 33 -16.22 7.80 9.84
C ARG A 33 -17.67 7.98 9.43
N SER A 34 -18.57 7.84 10.39
CA SER A 34 -20.01 8.03 10.15
C SER A 34 -20.45 9.49 10.06
N GLY A 35 -19.62 10.44 10.53
CA GLY A 35 -20.00 11.85 10.61
C GLY A 35 -21.03 12.13 11.71
N GLU A 36 -21.05 11.33 12.74
CA GLU A 36 -22.00 11.45 13.84
C GLU A 36 -21.39 12.17 15.06
N LYS A 37 -22.27 12.53 15.97
CA LYS A 37 -21.90 13.04 17.29
C LYS A 37 -22.10 11.93 18.30
N ILE A 38 -21.02 11.40 18.87
CA ILE A 38 -21.05 10.29 19.81
C ILE A 38 -20.27 10.67 21.07
N LYS A 39 -20.86 10.46 22.23
CA LYS A 39 -20.18 10.59 23.53
C LYS A 39 -19.43 9.29 23.82
N ASN A 40 -18.14 9.39 24.13
CA ASN A 40 -17.38 8.28 24.66
C ASN A 40 -17.60 8.24 26.20
N GLU A 41 -18.22 7.16 26.66
CA GLU A 41 -18.51 6.97 28.09
C GLU A 41 -17.24 6.64 28.91
N TYR A 42 -16.18 6.15 28.28
CA TYR A 42 -14.94 5.80 28.95
C TYR A 42 -14.16 7.01 29.44
N ASP A 43 -14.11 8.11 28.68
CA ASP A 43 -13.38 9.34 28.99
C ASP A 43 -14.28 10.58 29.06
N GLY A 44 -15.61 10.45 28.83
CA GLY A 44 -16.58 11.52 28.83
C GLY A 44 -16.50 12.48 27.64
N ILE A 45 -15.57 12.26 26.69
CA ILE A 45 -15.35 13.16 25.55
C ILE A 45 -16.47 12.98 24.54
N VAL A 46 -17.04 14.09 24.08
CA VAL A 46 -17.99 14.10 22.96
C VAL A 46 -17.24 14.32 21.66
N HIS A 47 -17.33 13.35 20.78
CA HIS A 47 -16.79 13.42 19.43
C HIS A 47 -17.87 13.87 18.46
N ASP A 48 -17.77 15.10 17.97
CA ASP A 48 -18.75 15.69 17.06
C ASP A 48 -18.13 15.90 15.67
N PHE A 49 -18.56 15.09 14.72
CA PHE A 49 -18.14 15.16 13.32
C PHE A 49 -19.32 15.42 12.36
N THR A 50 -20.43 15.97 12.85
CA THR A 50 -21.64 16.24 12.04
C THR A 50 -21.40 17.21 10.89
N ARG A 51 -20.34 18.03 10.95
CA ARG A 51 -19.94 18.93 9.86
C ARG A 51 -19.09 18.27 8.77
N LYS A 52 -18.78 16.96 8.93
CA LYS A 52 -17.95 16.24 7.96
C LYS A 52 -18.75 15.91 6.69
N GLY A 53 -18.32 16.46 5.56
CA GLY A 53 -18.89 16.13 4.25
C GLY A 53 -18.26 14.90 3.59
N GLY A 54 -18.90 14.43 2.52
CA GLY A 54 -18.39 13.34 1.68
C GLY A 54 -18.70 11.95 2.22
N ILE A 55 -19.66 11.81 3.13
CA ILE A 55 -20.18 10.53 3.61
C ILE A 55 -21.35 10.15 2.70
N ALA A 56 -21.20 9.06 1.96
CA ALA A 56 -22.16 8.63 0.95
C ALA A 56 -23.14 7.57 1.46
N HIS A 57 -22.70 6.73 2.43
CA HIS A 57 -23.52 5.69 3.03
C HIS A 57 -22.91 5.25 4.34
N THR A 58 -23.75 4.90 5.32
CA THR A 58 -23.31 4.29 6.58
C THR A 58 -24.30 3.21 7.01
N GLU A 59 -23.80 2.09 7.50
CA GLU A 59 -24.61 1.02 8.07
C GLU A 59 -23.83 0.18 9.08
N ILE A 60 -24.55 -0.49 9.97
CA ILE A 60 -23.99 -1.51 10.87
C ILE A 60 -24.55 -2.86 10.47
N LEU A 61 -23.65 -3.84 10.32
CA LEU A 61 -24.00 -5.23 10.10
C LEU A 61 -23.65 -6.04 11.34
N LEU A 62 -24.62 -6.80 11.83
CA LEU A 62 -24.51 -7.58 13.05
C LEU A 62 -24.53 -9.08 12.76
N PRO A 63 -23.71 -9.89 13.46
CA PRO A 63 -23.88 -11.34 13.48
C PRO A 63 -25.20 -11.72 14.19
N GLN A 64 -25.67 -12.91 13.92
CA GLN A 64 -26.99 -13.38 14.35
C GLN A 64 -27.19 -13.31 15.89
N ASN A 65 -26.14 -13.52 16.65
CA ASN A 65 -26.13 -13.49 18.11
C ASN A 65 -25.83 -12.11 18.70
N ALA A 66 -25.84 -11.04 17.92
CA ALA A 66 -25.60 -9.69 18.44
C ALA A 66 -26.89 -9.03 18.93
N PRO A 67 -26.83 -8.25 20.03
CA PRO A 67 -27.95 -7.44 20.46
C PRO A 67 -28.38 -6.45 19.39
N GLN A 68 -29.68 -6.32 19.14
CA GLN A 68 -30.20 -5.33 18.18
C GLN A 68 -29.84 -3.89 18.55
N ALA A 69 -29.62 -3.61 19.86
CA ALA A 69 -29.14 -2.31 20.32
C ALA A 69 -27.77 -1.91 19.73
N PHE A 70 -26.99 -2.85 19.22
CA PHE A 70 -25.72 -2.57 18.56
C PHE A 70 -25.86 -2.00 17.15
N LEU A 71 -27.08 -1.87 16.62
CA LEU A 71 -27.35 -1.04 15.44
C LEU A 71 -27.14 0.45 15.72
N ASP A 72 -27.16 0.88 16.99
CA ASP A 72 -26.72 2.20 17.42
C ASP A 72 -25.20 2.20 17.64
N ARG A 73 -24.51 3.09 16.93
CA ARG A 73 -23.04 3.21 16.99
C ARG A 73 -22.52 3.56 18.37
N GLY A 74 -23.22 4.46 19.04
CA GLY A 74 -22.85 4.87 20.39
C GLY A 74 -22.88 3.68 21.35
N THR A 75 -23.95 2.90 21.31
CA THR A 75 -24.13 1.70 22.13
C THR A 75 -23.08 0.63 21.80
N LEU A 76 -22.86 0.32 20.52
CA LEU A 76 -21.88 -0.69 20.10
C LEU A 76 -20.48 -0.33 20.58
N TRP A 77 -19.99 0.86 20.22
CA TRP A 77 -18.58 1.19 20.45
C TRP A 77 -18.29 1.56 21.92
N ASN A 78 -19.25 2.10 22.66
CA ASN A 78 -19.12 2.26 24.11
C ASN A 78 -19.09 0.90 24.82
N SER A 79 -19.88 -0.09 24.38
CA SER A 79 -19.80 -1.44 24.95
C SER A 79 -18.43 -2.09 24.73
N VAL A 80 -17.82 -1.86 23.57
CA VAL A 80 -16.44 -2.31 23.27
C VAL A 80 -15.42 -1.60 24.17
N GLU A 81 -15.50 -0.28 24.30
CA GLU A 81 -14.60 0.48 25.19
C GLU A 81 -14.72 0.01 26.66
N LYS A 82 -15.92 -0.28 27.11
CA LYS A 82 -16.21 -0.73 28.47
C LYS A 82 -15.65 -2.12 28.78
N ILE A 83 -15.77 -3.09 27.86
CA ILE A 83 -15.26 -4.45 28.07
C ILE A 83 -13.74 -4.53 27.98
N GLU A 84 -13.10 -3.62 27.25
CA GLU A 84 -11.66 -3.58 27.06
C GLU A 84 -10.95 -2.84 28.21
N LYS A 85 -10.73 -3.54 29.33
CA LYS A 85 -10.20 -2.96 30.57
C LYS A 85 -8.70 -2.60 30.52
N SER A 86 -7.91 -3.22 29.62
CA SER A 86 -6.47 -2.99 29.58
C SER A 86 -6.13 -1.66 28.90
N LYS A 87 -5.15 -0.94 29.47
CA LYS A 87 -4.60 0.30 28.91
C LYS A 87 -4.02 0.14 27.49
N ASN A 88 -3.72 -1.08 27.07
CA ASN A 88 -3.18 -1.40 25.74
C ASN A 88 -4.14 -2.21 24.89
N SER A 89 -5.41 -2.23 25.26
CA SER A 89 -6.40 -3.00 24.50
C SER A 89 -6.46 -2.56 23.05
N GLN A 90 -6.51 -3.54 22.17
CA GLN A 90 -6.97 -3.37 20.81
C GLN A 90 -8.49 -3.25 20.87
N LEU A 91 -9.02 -2.10 20.46
CA LEU A 91 -10.44 -1.76 20.54
C LEU A 91 -11.19 -2.18 19.29
N ALA A 92 -10.63 -1.89 18.14
CA ALA A 92 -11.23 -2.20 16.86
C ALA A 92 -10.17 -2.49 15.80
N ARG A 93 -10.57 -3.22 14.75
CA ARG A 93 -9.81 -3.31 13.50
C ARG A 93 -10.51 -2.45 12.45
N GLU A 94 -9.75 -1.64 11.76
CA GLU A 94 -10.20 -0.88 10.62
C GLU A 94 -9.67 -1.49 9.35
N ILE A 95 -10.54 -1.69 8.37
CA ILE A 95 -10.20 -2.03 7.00
C ILE A 95 -10.66 -0.88 6.12
N GLU A 96 -9.73 -0.32 5.36
CA GLU A 96 -9.97 0.74 4.38
C GLU A 96 -9.78 0.16 2.99
N ILE A 97 -10.79 0.25 2.13
CA ILE A 97 -10.82 -0.32 0.78
C ILE A 97 -11.19 0.74 -0.26
N ALA A 98 -10.52 0.71 -1.43
CA ALA A 98 -10.94 1.53 -2.57
C ALA A 98 -12.12 0.86 -3.28
N LEU A 99 -13.10 1.67 -3.68
CA LEU A 99 -14.26 1.20 -4.44
C LEU A 99 -14.05 1.43 -5.94
N PRO A 100 -14.44 0.49 -6.80
CA PRO A 100 -14.42 0.69 -8.23
C PRO A 100 -15.37 1.85 -8.62
N LYS A 101 -14.82 2.88 -9.21
CA LYS A 101 -15.60 4.04 -9.69
C LYS A 101 -16.43 3.72 -10.95
N GLU A 102 -16.12 2.60 -11.58
CA GLU A 102 -16.83 2.03 -12.72
C GLU A 102 -18.22 1.50 -12.33
N LEU A 103 -18.39 1.14 -11.05
CA LEU A 103 -19.67 0.71 -10.50
C LEU A 103 -20.48 1.93 -10.01
N ASN A 104 -21.79 1.87 -10.17
CA ASN A 104 -22.69 2.85 -9.57
C ASN A 104 -22.72 2.69 -8.03
N ARG A 105 -23.30 3.68 -7.33
CA ARG A 105 -23.33 3.71 -5.86
C ARG A 105 -24.02 2.49 -5.25
N GLU A 106 -25.12 2.06 -5.82
CA GLU A 106 -25.88 0.91 -5.34
C GLU A 106 -25.03 -0.35 -5.41
N LYS A 107 -24.35 -0.59 -6.53
CA LYS A 107 -23.46 -1.74 -6.69
C LYS A 107 -22.22 -1.65 -5.81
N GLN A 108 -21.71 -0.46 -5.53
CA GLN A 108 -20.63 -0.27 -4.57
C GLN A 108 -21.07 -0.65 -3.15
N ILE A 109 -22.29 -0.28 -2.74
CA ILE A 109 -22.85 -0.65 -1.43
C ILE A 109 -23.08 -2.16 -1.35
N GLU A 110 -23.68 -2.76 -2.37
CA GLU A 110 -23.90 -4.22 -2.44
C GLU A 110 -22.58 -4.99 -2.33
N LEU A 111 -21.56 -4.57 -3.10
CA LEU A 111 -20.22 -5.15 -3.10
C LEU A 111 -19.59 -5.14 -1.69
N VAL A 112 -19.61 -3.97 -1.02
CA VAL A 112 -19.06 -3.85 0.33
C VAL A 112 -19.83 -4.69 1.32
N ARG A 113 -21.17 -4.69 1.23
CA ARG A 113 -22.04 -5.44 2.12
C ARG A 113 -21.82 -6.96 1.99
N GLU A 114 -21.72 -7.48 0.77
CA GLU A 114 -21.41 -8.89 0.54
C GLU A 114 -20.03 -9.25 1.08
N TYR A 115 -18.99 -8.47 0.75
CA TYR A 115 -17.64 -8.67 1.26
C TYR A 115 -17.59 -8.71 2.80
N VAL A 116 -18.28 -7.77 3.45
CA VAL A 116 -18.27 -7.66 4.91
C VAL A 116 -19.05 -8.80 5.57
N LYS A 117 -20.18 -9.20 5.01
CA LYS A 117 -20.96 -10.32 5.53
C LYS A 117 -20.14 -11.61 5.49
N ASP A 118 -19.56 -11.93 4.33
CA ASP A 118 -18.90 -13.21 4.10
C ASP A 118 -17.58 -13.34 4.90
N ASN A 119 -16.84 -12.25 5.03
CA ASN A 119 -15.51 -12.31 5.65
C ASN A 119 -15.47 -11.95 7.14
N PHE A 120 -16.50 -11.26 7.67
CA PHE A 120 -16.47 -10.74 9.04
C PHE A 120 -17.73 -11.02 9.84
N VAL A 121 -18.91 -10.75 9.28
CA VAL A 121 -20.15 -10.86 10.06
C VAL A 121 -20.51 -12.32 10.32
N TYR A 122 -20.42 -13.18 9.32
CA TYR A 122 -20.73 -14.60 9.47
C TYR A 122 -19.76 -15.35 10.39
N ILE A 123 -18.55 -14.82 10.59
CA ILE A 123 -17.60 -15.37 11.57
C ILE A 123 -17.71 -14.72 12.96
N GLY A 124 -18.70 -13.83 13.17
CA GLY A 124 -19.07 -13.31 14.48
C GLY A 124 -18.57 -11.91 14.83
N MET A 125 -18.07 -11.13 13.86
CA MET A 125 -17.71 -9.73 14.08
C MET A 125 -18.90 -8.80 13.84
N CYS A 126 -19.10 -7.78 14.69
CA CYS A 126 -19.94 -6.63 14.32
C CYS A 126 -19.11 -5.72 13.39
N ALA A 127 -19.73 -5.22 12.35
CA ALA A 127 -19.10 -4.37 11.35
C ALA A 127 -19.85 -3.04 11.22
N ASP A 128 -19.14 -1.93 11.39
CA ASP A 128 -19.62 -0.57 11.17
C ASP A 128 -18.98 -0.02 9.88
N ILE A 129 -19.79 0.22 8.87
CA ILE A 129 -19.39 0.56 7.51
C ILE A 129 -19.68 2.03 7.26
N ALA A 130 -18.73 2.73 6.65
CA ALA A 130 -18.91 4.08 6.15
C ALA A 130 -18.28 4.23 4.76
N LEU A 131 -19.07 4.54 3.74
CA LEU A 131 -18.62 4.85 2.39
C LEU A 131 -18.38 6.35 2.28
N HIS A 132 -17.21 6.71 1.82
CA HIS A 132 -16.81 8.09 1.59
C HIS A 132 -16.59 8.34 0.11
N ASP A 133 -17.18 9.44 -0.37
CA ASP A 133 -16.97 9.95 -1.72
C ASP A 133 -17.14 11.46 -1.73
N LYS A 134 -16.10 12.15 -2.11
CA LYS A 134 -16.09 13.61 -2.28
C LYS A 134 -16.22 14.02 -3.74
N ASN A 135 -16.59 13.08 -4.62
CA ASN A 135 -16.59 13.25 -6.08
C ASN A 135 -15.22 13.65 -6.64
N ASP A 136 -14.16 13.25 -5.94
CA ASP A 136 -12.77 13.53 -6.31
C ASP A 136 -12.10 12.35 -7.04
N GLY A 137 -12.90 11.34 -7.41
CA GLY A 137 -12.47 10.16 -8.15
C GLY A 137 -11.82 9.07 -7.28
N ASN A 138 -11.96 9.16 -5.94
CA ASN A 138 -11.44 8.20 -4.99
C ASN A 138 -12.53 7.72 -4.00
N PRO A 139 -13.62 7.08 -4.48
CA PRO A 139 -14.60 6.47 -3.59
C PRO A 139 -13.94 5.35 -2.79
N HIS A 140 -14.17 5.32 -1.48
CA HIS A 140 -13.58 4.32 -0.57
C HIS A 140 -14.51 4.01 0.59
N ALA A 141 -14.34 2.84 1.17
CA ALA A 141 -15.08 2.45 2.36
C ALA A 141 -14.15 2.19 3.54
N HIS A 142 -14.60 2.62 4.71
CA HIS A 142 -14.06 2.26 6.00
C HIS A 142 -14.96 1.24 6.66
N ILE A 143 -14.38 0.14 7.11
CA ILE A 143 -15.05 -0.95 7.79
C ILE A 143 -14.40 -1.06 9.17
N LEU A 144 -15.14 -0.73 10.21
CA LEU A 144 -14.67 -0.83 11.59
C LEU A 144 -15.25 -2.11 12.20
N LEU A 145 -14.38 -3.02 12.63
CA LEU A 145 -14.71 -4.37 13.08
C LEU A 145 -14.40 -4.55 14.55
N THR A 146 -15.28 -5.27 15.26
CA THR A 146 -15.03 -5.67 16.65
C THR A 146 -13.92 -6.73 16.74
N MET A 147 -13.24 -6.76 17.89
CA MET A 147 -12.08 -7.63 18.13
C MET A 147 -12.37 -8.75 19.14
N ARG A 148 -13.63 -8.89 19.56
CA ARG A 148 -14.14 -9.93 20.45
C ARG A 148 -15.30 -10.66 19.78
N PRO A 149 -15.38 -11.97 19.91
CA PRO A 149 -16.59 -12.70 19.55
C PRO A 149 -17.72 -12.37 20.55
N LEU A 150 -18.95 -12.57 20.13
CA LEU A 150 -20.11 -12.59 21.00
C LEU A 150 -20.43 -14.03 21.36
N ASN A 151 -20.81 -14.27 22.60
CA ASN A 151 -21.33 -15.55 23.07
C ASN A 151 -22.79 -15.72 22.63
N GLU A 152 -23.36 -16.91 22.79
CA GLU A 152 -24.76 -17.19 22.48
C GLU A 152 -25.73 -16.36 23.32
N ASP A 153 -25.34 -16.02 24.54
CA ASP A 153 -26.09 -15.17 25.46
C ASP A 153 -25.95 -13.65 25.17
N THR A 154 -25.43 -13.30 24.02
CA THR A 154 -25.19 -11.91 23.56
C THR A 154 -24.10 -11.14 24.32
N THR A 155 -23.41 -11.75 25.27
CA THR A 155 -22.31 -11.12 26.01
C THR A 155 -20.99 -11.19 25.22
N TRP A 156 -20.06 -10.29 25.54
CA TRP A 156 -18.74 -10.31 24.91
C TRP A 156 -17.89 -11.50 25.39
N GLY A 157 -17.47 -12.33 24.47
CA GLY A 157 -16.55 -13.44 24.70
C GLY A 157 -15.11 -12.98 24.98
N ALA A 158 -14.28 -13.90 25.43
CA ALA A 158 -12.87 -13.65 25.66
C ALA A 158 -12.06 -13.70 24.36
N LYS A 159 -11.09 -12.79 24.17
CA LYS A 159 -10.13 -12.84 23.02
C LYS A 159 -9.15 -14.02 23.09
N SER A 160 -8.92 -14.51 24.31
CA SER A 160 -7.99 -15.61 24.55
C SER A 160 -8.36 -16.33 25.84
N LYS A 161 -8.03 -17.61 25.90
CA LYS A 161 -8.15 -18.45 27.08
C LYS A 161 -6.79 -19.01 27.51
N LYS A 162 -6.66 -19.38 28.78
CA LYS A 162 -5.52 -20.11 29.28
C LYS A 162 -5.77 -21.59 29.08
N GLU A 163 -4.82 -22.29 28.50
CA GLU A 163 -4.81 -23.74 28.39
C GLU A 163 -3.67 -24.28 29.26
N TYR A 164 -3.96 -25.33 30.03
CA TYR A 164 -2.93 -25.99 30.83
C TYR A 164 -2.06 -26.84 29.93
N ILE A 165 -0.74 -26.77 30.17
CA ILE A 165 0.20 -27.66 29.50
C ILE A 165 0.20 -28.98 30.26
N LEU A 166 -0.12 -30.07 29.55
CA LEU A 166 -0.10 -31.42 30.09
C LEU A 166 1.26 -32.06 29.84
N ASP A 167 1.65 -32.98 30.73
CA ASP A 167 2.81 -33.86 30.55
C ASP A 167 2.45 -35.11 29.71
N GLU A 168 3.39 -36.04 29.56
CA GLU A 168 3.22 -37.28 28.80
C GLU A 168 2.12 -38.20 29.36
N ASN A 169 1.77 -38.02 30.65
CA ASN A 169 0.73 -38.81 31.35
C ASN A 169 -0.64 -38.12 31.32
N GLY A 170 -0.75 -36.90 30.68
CA GLY A 170 -1.96 -36.11 30.64
C GLY A 170 -2.20 -35.29 31.91
N GLU A 171 -1.23 -35.17 32.82
CA GLU A 171 -1.34 -34.37 34.03
C GLU A 171 -0.84 -32.91 33.79
N LYS A 172 -1.40 -31.97 34.58
CA LYS A 172 -1.04 -30.54 34.46
C LYS A 172 0.38 -30.34 35.01
N VAL A 173 1.29 -29.81 34.17
CA VAL A 173 2.65 -29.49 34.55
C VAL A 173 2.67 -28.39 35.61
N LYS A 174 3.32 -28.65 36.76
CA LYS A 174 3.54 -27.65 37.82
C LYS A 174 4.84 -26.91 37.65
N LEU A 175 4.81 -25.61 37.89
CA LEU A 175 6.00 -24.75 37.96
C LEU A 175 6.64 -24.82 39.36
N LYS A 176 7.91 -24.42 39.50
CA LYS A 176 8.62 -24.37 40.77
C LYS A 176 7.93 -23.54 41.87
N ASN A 177 7.07 -22.60 41.49
CA ASN A 177 6.27 -21.76 42.42
C ASN A 177 4.93 -22.40 42.82
N GLY A 178 4.65 -23.64 42.46
CA GLY A 178 3.42 -24.36 42.77
C GLY A 178 2.26 -24.11 41.78
N ASN A 179 2.37 -23.13 40.92
CA ASN A 179 1.35 -22.84 39.89
C ASN A 179 1.43 -23.83 38.72
N TYR A 180 0.32 -24.02 38.01
CA TYR A 180 0.32 -24.83 36.80
C TYR A 180 0.85 -24.04 35.63
N LYS A 181 1.63 -24.70 34.77
CA LYS A 181 2.12 -24.13 33.52
C LYS A 181 0.97 -24.01 32.54
N THR A 182 0.77 -22.79 32.01
CA THR A 182 -0.30 -22.49 31.06
C THR A 182 0.27 -21.82 29.81
N ARG A 183 -0.40 -22.03 28.68
CA ARG A 183 -0.20 -21.25 27.47
C ARG A 183 -1.45 -20.43 27.17
N LYS A 184 -1.25 -19.26 26.57
CA LYS A 184 -2.34 -18.42 26.08
C LYS A 184 -2.72 -18.90 24.69
N ILE A 185 -4.00 -19.19 24.47
CA ILE A 185 -4.56 -19.52 23.17
C ILE A 185 -5.56 -18.43 22.77
N ASN A 186 -5.51 -18.00 21.53
CA ASN A 186 -6.55 -17.13 20.98
C ASN A 186 -7.85 -17.92 20.84
N THR A 187 -8.98 -17.29 21.12
CA THR A 187 -10.31 -17.92 20.96
C THR A 187 -10.81 -17.84 19.52
N THR A 188 -10.21 -16.96 18.73
CA THR A 188 -10.48 -16.80 17.30
C THR A 188 -9.17 -16.67 16.54
N ASP A 189 -9.18 -16.95 15.25
CA ASP A 189 -8.07 -16.82 14.31
C ASP A 189 -7.91 -15.39 13.75
N TRP A 190 -8.73 -14.45 14.19
CA TRP A 190 -8.83 -13.10 13.61
C TRP A 190 -7.54 -12.29 13.65
N ASN A 191 -6.59 -12.64 14.50
CA ASN A 191 -5.29 -11.97 14.63
C ASN A 191 -4.13 -12.77 14.01
N GLU A 192 -4.41 -13.86 13.32
CA GLU A 192 -3.39 -14.61 12.62
C GLU A 192 -2.86 -13.86 11.42
N GLN A 193 -1.58 -14.08 11.10
CA GLN A 193 -0.89 -13.30 10.07
C GLN A 193 -1.49 -13.54 8.68
N ASP A 194 -1.93 -14.76 8.41
CA ASP A 194 -2.44 -15.17 7.11
C ASP A 194 -3.82 -14.56 6.81
N LYS A 195 -4.61 -14.22 7.84
CA LYS A 195 -5.93 -13.59 7.66
C LYS A 195 -5.87 -12.27 6.89
N ALA A 196 -4.79 -11.50 7.05
CA ALA A 196 -4.64 -10.26 6.29
C ALA A 196 -4.52 -10.52 4.77
N GLU A 197 -3.88 -11.62 4.37
CA GLU A 197 -3.75 -12.00 2.97
C GLU A 197 -5.05 -12.61 2.43
N GLU A 198 -5.72 -13.44 3.23
CA GLU A 198 -7.06 -13.98 2.89
C GLU A 198 -8.06 -12.85 2.61
N TRP A 199 -8.14 -11.85 3.49
CA TRP A 199 -9.05 -10.70 3.30
C TRP A 199 -8.68 -9.84 2.10
N ARG A 200 -7.38 -9.68 1.80
CA ARG A 200 -6.93 -8.97 0.60
C ARG A 200 -7.34 -9.72 -0.67
N LYS A 201 -7.14 -11.03 -0.67
CA LYS A 201 -7.53 -11.89 -1.80
C LYS A 201 -9.05 -11.87 -1.99
N ALA A 202 -9.81 -12.07 -0.91
CA ALA A 202 -11.27 -12.04 -0.96
C ALA A 202 -11.81 -10.72 -1.50
N TRP A 203 -11.21 -9.57 -1.13
CA TRP A 203 -11.59 -8.27 -1.68
C TRP A 203 -11.32 -8.18 -3.18
N ALA A 204 -10.20 -8.67 -3.66
CA ALA A 204 -9.91 -8.69 -5.09
C ALA A 204 -10.88 -9.60 -5.85
N ASP A 205 -11.16 -10.80 -5.33
CA ASP A 205 -12.00 -11.80 -5.97
C ASP A 205 -13.44 -11.29 -6.11
N ILE A 206 -14.03 -10.77 -5.03
CA ILE A 206 -15.40 -10.25 -5.06
C ILE A 206 -15.51 -8.98 -5.93
N THR A 207 -14.51 -8.10 -5.89
CA THR A 207 -14.46 -6.92 -6.77
C THR A 207 -14.46 -7.34 -8.24
N ASN A 208 -13.64 -8.34 -8.60
CA ASN A 208 -13.59 -8.85 -9.97
C ASN A 208 -14.90 -9.52 -10.40
N LYS A 209 -15.62 -10.18 -9.47
CA LYS A 209 -16.95 -10.74 -9.71
C LYS A 209 -17.93 -9.63 -10.12
N TYR A 210 -18.02 -8.56 -9.32
CA TYR A 210 -18.91 -7.43 -9.59
C TYR A 210 -18.54 -6.66 -10.87
N LEU A 211 -17.25 -6.46 -11.14
CA LEU A 211 -16.82 -5.84 -12.40
C LEU A 211 -17.26 -6.68 -13.62
N LYS A 212 -17.05 -8.00 -13.56
CA LYS A 212 -17.47 -8.92 -14.63
C LYS A 212 -18.98 -8.93 -14.84
N GLU A 213 -19.78 -9.00 -13.77
CA GLU A 213 -21.24 -9.00 -13.82
C GLU A 213 -21.80 -7.70 -14.43
N ASN A 214 -21.07 -6.57 -14.27
CA ASN A 214 -21.43 -5.29 -14.86
C ASN A 214 -20.73 -5.04 -16.22
N SER A 215 -20.22 -6.09 -16.88
CA SER A 215 -19.56 -6.02 -18.20
C SER A 215 -18.33 -5.09 -18.25
N ILE A 216 -17.67 -4.92 -17.13
CA ILE A 216 -16.45 -4.12 -17.01
C ILE A 216 -15.26 -5.07 -17.17
N GLN A 217 -14.37 -4.77 -18.12
CA GLN A 217 -13.24 -5.64 -18.48
C GLN A 217 -12.03 -5.50 -17.54
N GLU A 218 -11.98 -4.43 -16.76
CA GLU A 218 -10.94 -4.17 -15.79
C GLU A 218 -10.94 -5.22 -14.69
N LYS A 219 -9.74 -5.52 -14.20
CA LYS A 219 -9.52 -6.45 -13.09
C LYS A 219 -8.58 -5.85 -12.07
N VAL A 220 -8.79 -6.19 -10.81
CA VAL A 220 -7.91 -5.86 -9.70
C VAL A 220 -7.20 -7.12 -9.19
N ASP A 221 -6.02 -6.92 -8.58
CA ASP A 221 -5.23 -8.00 -8.00
C ASP A 221 -4.68 -7.53 -6.64
N HIS A 222 -4.75 -8.40 -5.63
CA HIS A 222 -4.23 -8.15 -4.29
C HIS A 222 -2.70 -8.27 -4.22
N CYS A 223 -2.09 -8.95 -5.18
CA CYS A 223 -0.65 -9.14 -5.25
C CYS A 223 0.08 -7.86 -5.67
N SER A 224 1.29 -7.66 -5.14
CA SER A 224 2.18 -6.63 -5.66
C SER A 224 2.56 -6.93 -7.11
N TYR A 225 2.91 -5.91 -7.89
CA TYR A 225 3.35 -6.09 -9.29
C TYR A 225 4.49 -7.12 -9.42
N GLN A 226 5.39 -7.19 -8.45
CA GLN A 226 6.45 -8.19 -8.41
C GLN A 226 5.90 -9.62 -8.27
N ARG A 227 4.90 -9.84 -7.39
CA ARG A 227 4.22 -11.14 -7.22
C ARG A 227 3.38 -11.53 -8.44
N GLN A 228 2.87 -10.53 -9.16
CA GLN A 228 2.15 -10.72 -10.44
C GLN A 228 3.11 -11.00 -11.61
N GLY A 229 4.42 -10.95 -11.40
CA GLY A 229 5.42 -11.10 -12.48
C GLY A 229 5.37 -9.97 -13.52
N THR A 230 4.82 -8.79 -13.16
CA THR A 230 4.76 -7.64 -14.04
C THR A 230 5.94 -6.70 -13.80
N GLU A 231 6.47 -6.13 -14.87
CA GLU A 231 7.55 -5.13 -14.79
C GLU A 231 7.07 -3.73 -14.37
N GLN A 232 5.79 -3.56 -14.03
CA GLN A 232 5.23 -2.26 -13.67
C GLN A 232 5.82 -1.75 -12.35
N ILE A 233 6.07 -0.45 -12.31
CA ILE A 233 6.59 0.24 -11.13
C ILE A 233 5.40 0.76 -10.30
N PRO A 234 5.31 0.45 -9.00
CA PRO A 234 4.25 0.99 -8.15
C PRO A 234 4.43 2.49 -7.92
N THR A 235 3.33 3.25 -7.94
CA THR A 235 3.33 4.66 -7.55
C THR A 235 3.60 4.80 -6.05
N ILE A 236 4.16 5.95 -5.65
CA ILE A 236 4.37 6.27 -4.24
C ILE A 236 3.16 7.01 -3.67
N HIS A 237 2.88 6.79 -2.39
CA HIS A 237 1.81 7.50 -1.70
C HIS A 237 2.17 8.98 -1.55
N LEU A 238 1.31 9.88 -2.06
CA LEU A 238 1.54 11.33 -2.02
C LEU A 238 1.53 11.88 -0.58
N GLY A 239 0.66 11.37 0.27
CA GLY A 239 0.36 11.95 1.57
C GLY A 239 -0.61 13.15 1.47
N VAL A 240 -1.18 13.56 2.61
CA VAL A 240 -2.24 14.59 2.63
C VAL A 240 -1.76 15.92 2.09
N SER A 241 -0.60 16.41 2.53
CA SER A 241 -0.06 17.71 2.13
C SER A 241 0.22 17.79 0.62
N ALA A 242 0.96 16.81 0.08
CA ALA A 242 1.26 16.78 -1.36
C ALA A 242 -0.01 16.62 -2.21
N THR A 243 -0.98 15.80 -1.76
CA THR A 243 -2.27 15.67 -2.43
C THR A 243 -3.03 16.99 -2.49
N GLN A 244 -3.04 17.76 -1.41
CA GLN A 244 -3.69 19.08 -1.37
C GLN A 244 -3.00 20.10 -2.28
N MET A 245 -1.67 20.08 -2.31
CA MET A 245 -0.88 20.95 -3.20
C MET A 245 -1.15 20.62 -4.67
N GLU A 246 -1.09 19.33 -5.05
CA GLU A 246 -1.36 18.86 -6.41
C GLU A 246 -2.80 19.19 -6.87
N LYS A 247 -3.81 19.08 -5.98
CA LYS A 247 -5.20 19.50 -6.27
C LYS A 247 -5.31 21.00 -6.53
N LYS A 248 -4.43 21.82 -5.95
CA LYS A 248 -4.35 23.27 -6.19
C LYS A 248 -3.48 23.64 -7.40
N GLY A 249 -3.01 22.66 -8.18
CA GLY A 249 -2.14 22.90 -9.33
C GLY A 249 -0.67 23.14 -8.96
N ILE A 250 -0.28 23.01 -7.68
CA ILE A 250 1.09 23.15 -7.23
C ILE A 250 1.78 21.80 -7.37
N THR A 251 2.80 21.73 -8.23
CA THR A 251 3.57 20.51 -8.45
C THR A 251 4.41 20.18 -7.23
N THR A 252 4.44 18.90 -6.87
CA THR A 252 5.24 18.37 -5.76
C THR A 252 6.23 17.33 -6.27
N ASP A 253 7.32 17.12 -5.55
CA ASP A 253 8.31 16.10 -5.92
C ASP A 253 7.69 14.70 -5.98
N ARG A 254 6.85 14.33 -5.01
CA ARG A 254 6.10 13.07 -5.03
C ARG A 254 5.13 12.99 -6.19
N GLY A 255 4.47 14.08 -6.54
CA GLY A 255 3.60 14.19 -7.70
C GLY A 255 4.36 14.01 -9.01
N ASN A 256 5.53 14.64 -9.12
CA ASN A 256 6.42 14.50 -10.28
C ASN A 256 6.89 13.05 -10.46
N ILE A 257 7.33 12.41 -9.36
CA ILE A 257 7.71 11.00 -9.37
C ILE A 257 6.54 10.10 -9.84
N ASN A 258 5.33 10.35 -9.36
CA ASN A 258 4.16 9.57 -9.78
C ASN A 258 3.78 9.81 -11.23
N ARG A 259 3.93 11.04 -11.75
CA ARG A 259 3.75 11.35 -13.17
C ARG A 259 4.73 10.56 -14.02
N GLU A 260 5.98 10.55 -13.60
CA GLU A 260 7.05 9.80 -14.27
C GLU A 260 6.80 8.29 -14.23
N ILE A 261 6.45 7.71 -13.08
CA ILE A 261 6.09 6.30 -12.96
C ILE A 261 4.94 5.94 -13.90
N LYS A 262 3.90 6.78 -13.98
CA LYS A 262 2.77 6.56 -14.88
C LYS A 262 3.20 6.58 -16.34
N HIS A 263 4.10 7.49 -16.71
CA HIS A 263 4.65 7.58 -18.06
C HIS A 263 5.44 6.31 -18.43
N GLN A 264 6.35 5.86 -17.56
CA GLN A 264 7.13 4.62 -17.77
C GLN A 264 6.24 3.39 -17.85
N ASN A 265 5.26 3.25 -16.96
CA ASN A 265 4.31 2.14 -17.01
C ASN A 265 3.48 2.14 -18.30
N LYS A 266 3.15 3.31 -18.85
CA LYS A 266 2.48 3.41 -20.17
C LYS A 266 3.37 2.88 -21.29
N ILE A 267 4.65 3.23 -21.27
CA ILE A 267 5.64 2.73 -22.25
C ILE A 267 5.77 1.20 -22.12
N LEU A 268 5.94 0.67 -20.91
CA LEU A 268 6.05 -0.77 -20.65
C LEU A 268 4.80 -1.53 -21.14
N LYS A 269 3.61 -0.97 -20.91
CA LYS A 269 2.34 -1.56 -21.38
C LYS A 269 2.26 -1.58 -22.91
N GLU A 270 2.71 -0.53 -23.57
CA GLU A 270 2.75 -0.46 -25.03
C GLU A 270 3.76 -1.46 -25.62
N ILE A 271 4.94 -1.57 -25.03
CA ILE A 271 5.96 -2.57 -25.41
C ILE A 271 5.40 -3.98 -25.24
N SER A 272 4.80 -4.30 -24.09
CA SER A 272 4.19 -5.62 -23.84
C SER A 272 3.06 -5.94 -24.81
N ARG A 273 2.26 -4.94 -25.21
CA ARG A 273 1.22 -5.10 -26.24
C ARG A 273 1.81 -5.46 -27.58
N ARG A 274 2.88 -4.77 -28.00
CA ARG A 274 3.58 -5.04 -29.26
C ARG A 274 4.23 -6.42 -29.26
N ILE A 275 4.87 -6.83 -28.17
CA ILE A 275 5.44 -8.16 -28.03
C ILE A 275 4.35 -9.24 -28.16
N LYS A 276 3.19 -9.05 -27.50
CA LYS A 276 2.06 -9.99 -27.63
C LYS A 276 1.52 -10.05 -29.06
N ALA A 277 1.43 -8.91 -29.75
CA ALA A 277 0.99 -8.86 -31.13
C ALA A 277 1.96 -9.60 -32.05
N LEU A 278 3.26 -9.40 -31.88
CA LEU A 278 4.31 -10.12 -32.61
C LEU A 278 4.29 -11.63 -32.34
N LEU A 279 4.15 -12.04 -31.08
CA LEU A 279 4.04 -13.45 -30.72
C LEU A 279 2.79 -14.11 -31.32
N ASN A 280 1.65 -13.39 -31.35
CA ASN A 280 0.44 -13.90 -31.99
C ASN A 280 0.59 -13.98 -33.51
N TRP A 281 1.26 -13.03 -34.14
CA TRP A 281 1.57 -13.06 -35.55
C TRP A 281 2.51 -14.23 -35.89
N ILE A 282 3.58 -14.43 -35.14
CA ILE A 282 4.48 -15.60 -35.29
C ILE A 282 3.73 -16.92 -35.11
N ARG A 283 2.81 -17.01 -34.15
CA ARG A 283 1.95 -18.20 -33.97
C ARG A 283 0.95 -18.41 -35.13
N GLY A 284 0.55 -17.33 -35.79
CA GLY A 284 -0.29 -17.37 -36.99
C GLY A 284 0.47 -17.97 -38.19
N ILE A 285 1.70 -17.52 -38.39
CA ILE A 285 2.58 -18.05 -39.46
C ILE A 285 2.86 -19.54 -39.23
N GLY A 286 3.10 -19.98 -38.00
CA GLY A 286 3.38 -21.40 -37.71
C GLY A 286 2.18 -22.35 -37.87
N LYS A 287 0.98 -21.85 -38.25
CA LYS A 287 -0.19 -22.66 -38.57
C LYS A 287 -0.37 -22.90 -40.07
N GLU A 288 0.30 -22.14 -40.94
CA GLU A 288 0.22 -22.29 -42.40
C GLU A 288 1.40 -23.08 -43.01
N GLU A 289 2.49 -23.30 -42.25
CA GLU A 289 3.63 -24.08 -42.74
C GLU A 289 3.86 -25.35 -41.91
N LYS A 290 3.08 -26.39 -42.16
CA LYS A 290 3.53 -27.77 -42.02
C LYS A 290 3.86 -28.31 -43.42
N THR A 291 4.96 -27.89 -43.96
CA THR A 291 5.78 -28.64 -44.96
C THR A 291 7.14 -27.97 -45.07
N GLU A 292 8.16 -28.86 -44.99
CA GLU A 292 9.57 -28.61 -45.28
C GLU A 292 10.47 -28.01 -44.22
N THR A 293 10.99 -28.94 -43.41
CA THR A 293 12.30 -28.88 -42.78
C THR A 293 13.40 -28.80 -43.84
N GLN A 294 14.13 -27.67 -43.88
CA GLN A 294 15.56 -27.73 -44.22
C GLN A 294 16.26 -26.45 -43.72
N ASN A 295 17.26 -26.68 -42.85
CA ASN A 295 18.49 -25.92 -42.62
C ASN A 295 18.56 -24.49 -43.20
N THR A 296 18.30 -23.48 -42.36
CA THR A 296 18.95 -22.18 -42.53
C THR A 296 19.75 -21.86 -41.28
N LYS A 297 21.06 -22.03 -41.41
CA LYS A 297 22.06 -21.45 -40.51
C LYS A 297 21.73 -19.96 -40.34
N SER A 298 21.62 -19.53 -39.09
CA SER A 298 21.52 -18.12 -38.71
C SER A 298 22.71 -17.34 -39.26
N ILE A 299 22.47 -16.57 -40.30
CA ILE A 299 23.42 -15.56 -40.77
C ILE A 299 23.12 -14.29 -39.97
N LEU A 300 23.62 -14.24 -38.74
CA LEU A 300 23.92 -13.01 -38.06
C LEU A 300 25.39 -12.69 -38.38
N PRO A 301 25.68 -11.50 -38.94
CA PRO A 301 27.07 -11.08 -39.05
C PRO A 301 27.71 -11.01 -37.67
N PRO A 302 28.99 -11.34 -37.51
CA PRO A 302 29.66 -11.35 -36.22
C PRO A 302 29.74 -9.94 -35.68
N LYS A 303 29.20 -9.72 -34.46
CA LYS A 303 29.40 -8.57 -33.53
C LYS A 303 29.72 -7.23 -34.25
N GLU A 304 28.76 -6.64 -34.92
CA GLU A 304 28.89 -5.24 -35.31
C GLU A 304 28.84 -4.38 -34.04
N ASN A 305 29.93 -3.63 -33.85
CA ASN A 305 29.99 -2.63 -32.77
C ASN A 305 28.91 -1.56 -33.03
N LEU A 306 27.94 -1.42 -32.14
CA LEU A 306 26.83 -0.47 -32.27
C LEU A 306 27.32 0.96 -32.57
N LEU A 307 28.47 1.37 -32.02
CA LEU A 307 29.04 2.68 -32.27
C LEU A 307 29.37 2.87 -33.75
N SER A 308 29.98 1.87 -34.41
CA SER A 308 30.29 1.96 -35.86
C SER A 308 29.04 1.95 -36.71
N VAL A 309 27.97 1.25 -36.29
CA VAL A 309 26.68 1.27 -36.98
C VAL A 309 26.07 2.68 -36.96
N PHE A 310 26.04 3.30 -35.82
CA PHE A 310 25.49 4.67 -35.68
C PHE A 310 26.37 5.72 -36.38
N GLU A 311 27.70 5.61 -36.32
CA GLU A 311 28.61 6.48 -37.08
C GLU A 311 28.31 6.43 -38.58
N ASN A 312 28.20 5.24 -39.12
CA ASN A 312 27.86 5.05 -40.54
C ASN A 312 26.48 5.60 -40.92
N LEU A 313 25.48 5.47 -40.03
CA LEU A 313 24.14 6.03 -40.25
C LEU A 313 24.12 7.54 -40.21
N ILE A 314 24.86 8.15 -39.29
CA ILE A 314 25.00 9.60 -39.16
C ILE A 314 25.68 10.16 -40.44
N HIS A 315 26.78 9.55 -40.91
CA HIS A 315 27.46 9.97 -42.14
C HIS A 315 26.58 9.85 -43.37
N LYS A 316 25.79 8.76 -43.50
CA LYS A 316 24.89 8.56 -44.65
C LYS A 316 23.71 9.50 -44.70
N LYS A 317 23.28 10.05 -43.58
CA LYS A 317 22.11 10.93 -43.49
C LYS A 317 22.43 12.41 -43.19
N ALA A 318 23.72 12.77 -43.13
CA ALA A 318 24.16 14.14 -42.88
C ALA A 318 23.65 15.15 -43.89
N ASP A 319 23.33 14.72 -45.13
CA ASP A 319 22.83 15.58 -46.21
C ASP A 319 21.30 15.64 -46.30
N SER A 320 20.55 15.01 -45.42
CA SER A 320 19.08 15.02 -45.42
C SER A 320 18.50 15.65 -44.15
N ASN A 321 17.61 16.63 -44.33
CA ASN A 321 16.78 17.22 -43.23
C ASN A 321 15.82 16.16 -42.67
N ASN A 322 16.30 15.26 -41.83
CA ASN A 322 15.53 14.14 -41.35
C ASN A 322 15.53 14.09 -39.81
N THR A 323 14.34 14.05 -39.20
CA THR A 323 14.12 13.90 -37.75
C THR A 323 14.74 12.67 -37.13
N ASP A 324 15.20 11.70 -37.94
CA ASP A 324 15.90 10.50 -37.45
C ASP A 324 17.38 10.75 -37.18
N LEU A 325 18.00 11.79 -37.78
CA LEU A 325 19.42 12.12 -37.59
C LEU A 325 19.66 12.51 -36.11
N GLU A 326 18.80 13.35 -35.52
CA GLU A 326 18.91 13.72 -34.10
C GLU A 326 18.88 12.48 -33.18
N LYS A 327 17.99 11.54 -33.47
CA LYS A 327 17.87 10.29 -32.69
C LYS A 327 19.12 9.43 -32.79
N TYR A 328 19.76 9.37 -33.97
CA TYR A 328 21.00 8.61 -34.17
C TYR A 328 22.17 9.27 -33.44
N VAL A 329 22.27 10.59 -33.49
CA VAL A 329 23.30 11.36 -32.77
C VAL A 329 23.14 11.17 -31.25
N GLU A 330 21.92 11.33 -30.72
CA GLU A 330 21.63 11.10 -29.29
C GLU A 330 21.96 9.66 -28.86
N SER A 331 21.62 8.67 -29.71
CA SER A 331 21.92 7.26 -29.45
C SER A 331 23.41 6.98 -29.44
N TYR A 332 24.14 7.51 -30.39
CA TYR A 332 25.58 7.40 -30.45
C TYR A 332 26.28 8.04 -29.24
N GLN A 333 25.87 9.24 -28.88
CA GLN A 333 26.42 9.94 -27.71
C GLN A 333 26.19 9.14 -26.44
N PHE A 334 24.97 8.61 -26.24
CA PHE A 334 24.65 7.80 -25.08
C PHE A 334 25.52 6.53 -25.00
N LEU A 335 25.63 5.78 -26.11
CA LEU A 335 26.44 4.55 -26.16
C LEU A 335 27.93 4.85 -25.89
N LYS A 336 28.44 5.99 -26.40
CA LYS A 336 29.81 6.44 -26.18
C LYS A 336 30.05 6.87 -24.74
N GLU A 337 29.13 7.67 -24.15
CA GLU A 337 29.19 8.09 -22.74
C GLU A 337 29.20 6.88 -21.78
N LYS A 338 28.49 5.83 -22.11
CA LYS A 338 28.34 4.62 -21.27
C LYS A 338 29.30 3.50 -21.63
N ASN A 339 30.13 3.69 -22.65
CA ASN A 339 31.06 2.68 -23.18
C ASN A 339 30.36 1.35 -23.53
N ILE A 340 29.20 1.44 -24.19
CA ILE A 340 28.35 0.29 -24.58
C ILE A 340 28.59 0.02 -26.06
N ALA A 341 29.08 -1.20 -26.39
CA ALA A 341 29.39 -1.60 -27.73
C ALA A 341 28.37 -2.59 -28.31
N SER A 342 27.54 -3.23 -27.51
CA SER A 342 26.60 -4.25 -27.95
C SER A 342 25.21 -4.09 -27.35
N LEU A 343 24.20 -4.67 -28.04
CA LEU A 343 22.81 -4.69 -27.50
C LEU A 343 22.70 -5.49 -26.20
N SER A 344 23.56 -6.49 -25.99
CA SER A 344 23.59 -7.25 -24.72
C SER A 344 24.05 -6.37 -23.59
N GLU A 345 25.14 -5.62 -23.75
CA GLU A 345 25.66 -4.68 -22.76
C GLU A 345 24.65 -3.57 -22.46
N LEU A 346 23.91 -3.08 -23.46
CA LEU A 346 22.85 -2.11 -23.26
C LEU A 346 21.72 -2.68 -22.40
N LYS A 347 21.29 -3.91 -22.65
CA LYS A 347 20.27 -4.58 -21.86
C LYS A 347 20.72 -4.81 -20.41
N GLU A 348 21.96 -5.22 -20.22
CA GLU A 348 22.58 -5.38 -18.90
C GLU A 348 22.66 -4.06 -18.14
N SER A 349 23.07 -2.98 -18.82
CA SER A 349 23.11 -1.62 -18.25
C SER A 349 21.73 -1.15 -17.82
N ILE A 350 20.68 -1.37 -18.63
CA ILE A 350 19.29 -1.05 -18.28
C ILE A 350 18.85 -1.86 -17.06
N SER A 351 19.16 -3.15 -17.00
CA SER A 351 18.84 -4.00 -15.84
C SER A 351 19.53 -3.51 -14.58
N ALA A 352 20.82 -3.20 -14.64
CA ALA A 352 21.58 -2.67 -13.51
C ALA A 352 21.04 -1.33 -13.00
N LEU A 353 20.66 -0.42 -13.89
CA LEU A 353 20.02 0.84 -13.53
C LEU A 353 18.65 0.64 -12.87
N ARG A 354 17.86 -0.31 -13.34
CA ARG A 354 16.57 -0.68 -12.74
C ARG A 354 16.76 -1.26 -11.34
N ASP A 355 17.73 -2.14 -11.15
CA ASP A 355 18.06 -2.72 -9.84
C ASP A 355 18.53 -1.64 -8.84
N LYS A 356 19.37 -0.72 -9.29
CA LYS A 356 19.81 0.41 -8.50
C LYS A 356 18.63 1.31 -8.09
N ASN A 357 17.74 1.60 -9.02
CA ASN A 357 16.50 2.34 -8.77
C ASN A 357 15.63 1.64 -7.70
N TYR A 358 15.44 0.32 -7.82
CA TYR A 358 14.70 -0.47 -6.84
C TYR A 358 15.33 -0.41 -5.44
N LYS A 359 16.66 -0.55 -5.34
CA LYS A 359 17.40 -0.42 -4.06
C LYS A 359 17.22 0.97 -3.45
N THR A 360 17.27 2.02 -4.27
CA THR A 360 17.07 3.40 -3.79
C THR A 360 15.64 3.65 -3.31
N ILE A 361 14.63 3.09 -3.99
CA ILE A 361 13.23 3.15 -3.53
C ILE A 361 13.06 2.46 -2.17
N ARG A 362 13.74 1.33 -1.98
CA ARG A 362 13.72 0.63 -0.69
C ARG A 362 14.38 1.47 0.40
N ALA A 363 15.52 2.09 0.12
CA ALA A 363 16.20 2.99 1.06
C ALA A 363 15.32 4.18 1.46
N ILE A 364 14.55 4.75 0.53
CA ILE A 364 13.57 5.81 0.83
C ILE A 364 12.51 5.31 1.83
N LYS A 365 11.94 4.13 1.60
CA LYS A 365 10.94 3.55 2.52
C LYS A 365 11.51 3.31 3.92
N ASP A 366 12.75 2.83 4.00
CA ASP A 366 13.42 2.60 5.27
C ASP A 366 13.70 3.94 5.99
N THR A 367 14.09 4.99 5.26
CA THR A 367 14.27 6.34 5.80
C THR A 367 12.93 6.95 6.24
N GLU A 368 11.86 6.78 5.50
CA GLU A 368 10.51 7.21 5.89
C GLU A 368 10.05 6.53 7.19
N LYS A 369 10.27 5.23 7.31
CA LYS A 369 9.98 4.50 8.55
C LYS A 369 10.75 5.06 9.74
N LYS A 370 12.05 5.34 9.57
CA LYS A 370 12.87 5.96 10.63
C LYS A 370 12.34 7.35 11.02
N ILE A 371 11.88 8.15 10.07
CA ILE A 371 11.27 9.46 10.34
C ILE A 371 9.99 9.29 11.16
N ASP A 372 9.12 8.35 10.79
CA ASP A 372 7.86 8.09 11.48
C ASP A 372 8.10 7.56 12.90
N ASP A 373 9.06 6.65 13.09
CA ASP A 373 9.45 6.13 14.41
C ASP A 373 9.95 7.28 15.31
N ARG A 374 10.78 8.20 14.79
CA ARG A 374 11.26 9.37 15.53
C ARG A 374 10.15 10.37 15.82
N ALA A 375 9.25 10.60 14.89
CA ALA A 375 8.09 11.48 15.07
C ALA A 375 7.17 10.95 16.18
N GLN A 376 6.95 9.64 16.25
CA GLN A 376 6.18 9.02 17.34
C GLN A 376 6.88 9.16 18.69
N LEU A 377 8.22 8.97 18.75
CA LEU A 377 8.99 9.19 19.96
C LEU A 377 8.87 10.63 20.47
N ILE A 378 8.94 11.62 19.58
CA ILE A 378 8.79 13.03 19.92
C ILE A 378 7.38 13.30 20.45
N ASP A 379 6.33 12.84 19.78
CA ASP A 379 4.94 13.02 20.17
C ASP A 379 4.67 12.45 21.57
N HIS A 380 5.13 11.22 21.82
CA HIS A 380 4.99 10.61 23.13
C HIS A 380 5.83 11.29 24.22
N ALA A 381 7.02 11.79 23.90
CA ALA A 381 7.82 12.53 24.85
C ALA A 381 7.18 13.87 25.23
N GLU A 382 6.63 14.60 24.27
CA GLU A 382 5.90 15.85 24.50
C GLU A 382 4.65 15.62 25.35
N LYS A 383 3.84 14.59 25.07
CA LYS A 383 2.69 14.19 25.88
C LYS A 383 3.07 13.78 27.30
N TYR A 384 4.16 13.00 27.44
CA TYR A 384 4.68 12.61 28.75
C TYR A 384 5.07 13.82 29.59
N LEU A 385 5.80 14.78 29.00
CA LEU A 385 6.20 16.00 29.71
C LEU A 385 5.02 16.88 30.06
N LYS A 386 4.08 17.06 29.13
CA LYS A 386 2.88 17.88 29.31
C LYS A 386 2.03 17.42 30.51
N HIS A 387 1.80 16.11 30.62
CA HIS A 387 0.88 15.56 31.63
C HIS A 387 1.59 15.00 32.88
N LYS A 388 2.91 15.18 32.98
CA LYS A 388 3.72 14.69 34.10
C LYS A 388 3.25 15.24 35.47
N ASN A 389 2.87 16.48 35.52
CA ASN A 389 2.45 17.14 36.79
C ASN A 389 1.08 16.65 37.24
N THR A 390 0.13 16.49 36.33
CA THR A 390 -1.21 15.92 36.61
C THR A 390 -1.07 14.50 37.17
N TYR A 391 -0.24 13.69 36.55
CA TYR A 391 0.00 12.32 37.03
C TYR A 391 0.69 12.26 38.38
N LYS A 392 1.66 13.16 38.65
CA LYS A 392 2.28 13.27 39.96
C LYS A 392 1.30 13.67 41.03
N ALA A 393 0.36 14.61 40.74
CA ALA A 393 -0.70 14.99 41.63
C ALA A 393 -1.59 13.77 41.96
N TYR A 394 -2.05 13.04 40.93
CA TYR A 394 -2.85 11.82 41.08
C TYR A 394 -2.21 10.79 42.02
N THR A 395 -0.91 10.49 41.80
CA THR A 395 -0.21 9.45 42.59
C THR A 395 0.05 9.85 44.06
N LYS A 396 0.00 11.15 44.40
CA LYS A 396 0.17 11.64 45.76
C LYS A 396 -1.13 11.68 46.57
N LEU A 397 -2.28 11.56 45.92
CA LEU A 397 -3.59 11.57 46.60
C LEU A 397 -3.82 10.30 47.40
N LYS A 398 -4.55 10.42 48.53
CA LYS A 398 -5.07 9.29 49.29
C LYS A 398 -6.08 8.53 48.43
N LYS A 399 -6.13 7.19 48.57
CA LYS A 399 -7.02 6.32 47.75
C LYS A 399 -8.47 6.78 47.63
N SER A 400 -9.03 7.34 48.72
CA SER A 400 -10.38 7.87 48.74
C SER A 400 -10.64 9.07 47.84
N LYS A 401 -9.60 9.81 47.43
CA LYS A 401 -9.70 10.97 46.53
C LYS A 401 -9.13 10.68 45.14
N GLN A 402 -8.53 9.52 44.94
CA GLN A 402 -7.93 9.14 43.64
C GLN A 402 -8.99 8.88 42.58
N GLU A 403 -10.14 8.34 42.97
CA GLU A 403 -11.23 8.00 42.04
C GLU A 403 -11.85 9.26 41.42
N ASP A 404 -12.17 10.24 42.26
CA ASP A 404 -12.73 11.52 41.81
C ASP A 404 -11.73 12.26 40.89
N PHE A 405 -10.48 12.36 41.33
CA PHE A 405 -9.42 12.98 40.53
C PHE A 405 -9.16 12.23 39.20
N TYR A 406 -9.22 10.89 39.23
CA TYR A 406 -9.11 10.10 38.03
C TYR A 406 -10.26 10.38 37.06
N ASN A 407 -11.48 10.49 37.53
CA ASN A 407 -12.64 10.79 36.71
C ASN A 407 -12.55 12.19 36.08
N GLU A 408 -12.01 13.18 36.80
CA GLU A 408 -11.82 14.54 36.31
C GLU A 408 -10.69 14.62 35.24
N TYR A 409 -9.54 13.92 35.46
CA TYR A 409 -8.33 14.00 34.63
C TYR A 409 -8.03 12.71 33.88
N THR A 410 -9.04 11.90 33.56
CA THR A 410 -8.91 10.58 32.93
C THR A 410 -8.06 10.62 31.64
N ALA A 411 -8.35 11.58 30.76
CA ALA A 411 -7.65 11.70 29.48
C ALA A 411 -6.15 11.98 29.67
N GLU A 412 -5.81 12.88 30.59
CA GLU A 412 -4.42 13.28 30.87
C GLU A 412 -3.62 12.14 31.51
N ILE A 413 -4.23 11.43 32.46
CA ILE A 413 -3.63 10.28 33.13
C ILE A 413 -3.37 9.15 32.10
N ILE A 414 -4.33 8.84 31.24
CA ILE A 414 -4.20 7.82 30.20
C ILE A 414 -3.12 8.21 29.19
N LEU A 415 -3.11 9.46 28.73
CA LEU A 415 -2.09 9.96 27.80
C LEU A 415 -0.68 9.89 28.41
N PHE A 416 -0.54 10.23 29.68
CA PHE A 416 0.74 10.10 30.39
C PHE A 416 1.19 8.65 30.49
N GLU A 417 0.32 7.75 30.93
CA GLU A 417 0.66 6.34 31.13
C GLU A 417 0.97 5.62 29.81
N SER A 418 0.19 5.89 28.76
CA SER A 418 0.44 5.34 27.43
C SER A 418 1.77 5.84 26.86
N SER A 419 2.05 7.15 27.02
CA SER A 419 3.31 7.74 26.58
C SER A 419 4.50 7.22 27.38
N LYS A 420 4.36 7.09 28.71
CA LYS A 420 5.39 6.50 29.59
C LYS A 420 5.72 5.07 29.19
N LYS A 421 4.70 4.27 28.84
CA LYS A 421 4.89 2.90 28.39
C LYS A 421 5.59 2.85 27.04
N TYR A 422 5.11 3.62 26.05
CA TYR A 422 5.71 3.69 24.72
C TYR A 422 7.19 4.09 24.79
N LEU A 423 7.52 5.13 25.58
CA LEU A 423 8.89 5.58 25.78
C LEU A 423 9.75 4.49 26.44
N ARG A 424 9.23 3.73 27.41
CA ARG A 424 9.97 2.62 28.04
C ARG A 424 10.31 1.52 27.04
N GLU A 425 9.41 1.22 26.13
CA GLU A 425 9.59 0.15 25.11
C GLU A 425 10.53 0.57 23.97
N HIS A 426 10.59 1.86 23.64
CA HIS A 426 11.28 2.35 22.44
C HIS A 426 12.54 3.21 22.71
N LEU A 427 12.81 3.60 23.95
CA LEU A 427 14.02 4.36 24.30
C LEU A 427 15.28 3.49 24.41
N GLY A 428 15.17 2.16 24.42
CA GLY A 428 16.28 1.23 24.61
C GLY A 428 16.99 1.47 25.94
N GLU A 429 18.30 1.33 25.97
CA GLU A 429 19.14 1.52 27.17
C GLU A 429 19.26 2.98 27.62
N SER A 430 19.04 3.92 26.71
CA SER A 430 19.12 5.36 27.00
C SER A 430 17.83 5.86 27.65
N LYS A 431 17.83 6.02 28.97
CA LYS A 431 16.68 6.47 29.77
C LYS A 431 16.43 7.99 29.68
N THR A 432 17.15 8.74 28.83
CA THR A 432 17.05 10.18 28.75
C THR A 432 16.19 10.65 27.57
N LEU A 433 15.25 11.55 27.84
CA LEU A 433 14.41 12.19 26.81
C LEU A 433 15.21 13.31 26.13
N ASN A 434 15.73 13.08 24.95
CA ASN A 434 16.45 14.10 24.17
C ASN A 434 15.65 14.52 22.93
N ILE A 435 14.56 15.24 23.16
CA ILE A 435 13.65 15.71 22.10
C ILE A 435 14.38 16.57 21.06
N PHE A 436 15.31 17.41 21.50
CA PHE A 436 16.09 18.27 20.59
C PHE A 436 16.91 17.44 19.61
N LYS A 437 17.63 16.42 20.12
CA LYS A 437 18.39 15.49 19.28
C LYS A 437 17.52 14.76 18.29
N TRP A 438 16.35 14.26 18.71
CA TRP A 438 15.42 13.56 17.81
C TRP A 438 14.83 14.47 16.74
N LYS A 439 14.50 15.72 17.06
CA LYS A 439 14.07 16.72 16.07
C LYS A 439 15.18 17.00 15.05
N SER A 440 16.43 17.10 15.49
CA SER A 440 17.59 17.24 14.61
C SER A 440 17.80 16.03 13.70
N GLU A 441 17.67 14.80 14.26
CA GLU A 441 17.73 13.56 13.48
C GLU A 441 16.63 13.50 12.39
N VAL A 442 15.40 13.92 12.71
CA VAL A 442 14.30 14.00 11.72
C VAL A 442 14.65 14.97 10.58
N ILE A 443 15.26 16.11 10.89
CA ILE A 443 15.71 17.06 9.85
C ILE A 443 16.77 16.44 8.94
N THR A 444 17.74 15.74 9.53
CA THR A 444 18.80 15.05 8.77
C THR A 444 18.23 13.95 7.89
N LEU A 445 17.35 13.09 8.43
CA LEU A 445 16.69 12.02 7.67
C LEU A 445 15.82 12.57 6.53
N ARG A 446 15.17 13.72 6.71
CA ARG A 446 14.44 14.38 5.63
C ARG A 446 15.36 14.83 4.49
N LYS A 447 16.51 15.42 4.82
CA LYS A 447 17.51 15.80 3.81
C LYS A 447 18.06 14.59 3.06
N GLU A 448 18.37 13.51 3.79
CA GLU A 448 18.80 12.23 3.19
C GLU A 448 17.73 11.70 2.22
N LYS A 449 16.47 11.70 2.65
CA LYS A 449 15.35 11.30 1.81
C LYS A 449 15.25 12.15 0.53
N ASP A 450 15.38 13.46 0.64
CA ASP A 450 15.32 14.37 -0.51
C ASP A 450 16.48 14.11 -1.50
N THR A 451 17.67 13.80 -0.98
CA THR A 451 18.82 13.37 -1.81
C THR A 451 18.53 12.06 -2.56
N LEU A 452 17.97 11.07 -1.88
CA LEU A 452 17.57 9.81 -2.51
C LEU A 452 16.51 10.01 -3.59
N TYR A 453 15.56 10.92 -3.38
CA TYR A 453 14.57 11.28 -4.41
C TYR A 453 15.22 11.91 -5.65
N SER A 454 16.20 12.82 -5.47
CA SER A 454 16.94 13.40 -6.59
C SER A 454 17.69 12.32 -7.38
N GLN A 455 18.33 11.36 -6.71
CA GLN A 455 19.00 10.24 -7.35
C GLN A 455 18.04 9.37 -8.19
N ILE A 456 16.80 9.14 -7.72
CA ILE A 456 15.79 8.41 -8.50
C ILE A 456 15.45 9.15 -9.79
N ILE A 457 15.29 10.48 -9.71
CA ILE A 457 14.96 11.29 -10.89
C ILE A 457 16.06 11.16 -11.95
N ASP A 458 17.31 11.27 -11.53
CA ASP A 458 18.45 11.20 -12.45
C ASP A 458 18.61 9.78 -13.06
N MET A 459 18.53 8.73 -12.23
CA MET A 459 18.59 7.36 -12.73
C MET A 459 17.46 7.06 -13.72
N ARG A 460 16.29 7.63 -13.53
CA ARG A 460 15.13 7.42 -14.42
C ARG A 460 15.33 8.08 -15.77
N LYS A 461 15.86 9.33 -15.80
CA LYS A 461 16.24 9.99 -17.06
C LYS A 461 17.23 9.13 -17.84
N GLU A 462 18.16 8.51 -17.12
CA GLU A 462 19.18 7.66 -17.72
C GLU A 462 18.57 6.37 -18.29
N VAL A 463 17.65 5.71 -17.57
CA VAL A 463 16.90 4.56 -18.08
C VAL A 463 16.07 4.94 -19.32
N GLU A 464 15.40 6.08 -19.31
CA GLU A 464 14.62 6.55 -20.46
C GLU A 464 15.50 6.77 -21.70
N ARG A 465 16.68 7.39 -21.53
CA ARG A 465 17.66 7.54 -22.62
C ARG A 465 18.10 6.18 -23.15
N ALA A 466 18.43 5.23 -22.26
CA ALA A 466 18.86 3.90 -22.64
C ALA A 466 17.76 3.10 -23.40
N GLU A 467 16.50 3.21 -22.97
CA GLU A 467 15.36 2.56 -23.65
C GLU A 467 15.08 3.18 -25.02
N LYS A 468 15.24 4.50 -25.18
CA LYS A 468 15.15 5.15 -26.52
C LYS A 468 16.20 4.60 -27.47
N VAL A 469 17.44 4.45 -26.99
CA VAL A 469 18.54 3.88 -27.79
C VAL A 469 18.23 2.43 -28.17
N LYS A 470 17.76 1.63 -27.22
CA LYS A 470 17.37 0.23 -27.47
C LYS A 470 16.29 0.12 -28.54
N ILE A 471 15.23 0.94 -28.47
CA ILE A 471 14.15 0.98 -29.46
C ILE A 471 14.71 1.38 -30.83
N CYS A 472 15.64 2.32 -30.89
CA CYS A 472 16.28 2.74 -32.12
C CYS A 472 17.05 1.58 -32.76
N ILE A 473 17.84 0.84 -32.00
CA ILE A 473 18.60 -0.33 -32.46
C ILE A 473 17.66 -1.44 -32.96
N GLU A 474 16.62 -1.78 -32.19
CA GLU A 474 15.65 -2.80 -32.54
C GLU A 474 14.94 -2.48 -33.87
N ARG A 475 14.58 -1.22 -34.11
CA ARG A 475 14.01 -0.75 -35.39
C ARG A 475 14.99 -0.91 -36.57
N LEU A 476 16.25 -0.56 -36.34
CA LEU A 476 17.28 -0.73 -37.38
C LEU A 476 17.50 -2.20 -37.76
N GLN A 477 17.47 -3.08 -36.76
CA GLN A 477 17.56 -4.53 -36.98
C GLN A 477 16.35 -5.10 -37.72
N GLU A 478 15.12 -4.63 -37.39
CA GLU A 478 13.91 -5.03 -38.10
C GLU A 478 13.94 -4.58 -39.58
N HIS A 479 14.32 -3.32 -39.82
CA HIS A 479 14.41 -2.78 -41.17
C HIS A 479 15.48 -3.52 -42.01
N SER A 480 16.61 -3.88 -41.43
CA SER A 480 17.66 -4.66 -42.08
C SER A 480 17.18 -6.07 -42.45
N LYS A 481 16.37 -6.70 -41.60
CA LYS A 481 15.76 -8.01 -41.87
C LYS A 481 14.74 -7.97 -43.02
N GLN A 482 13.90 -6.92 -43.05
CA GLN A 482 12.92 -6.72 -44.11
C GLN A 482 13.59 -6.50 -45.49
N LEU A 483 14.67 -5.71 -45.54
CA LEU A 483 15.46 -5.51 -46.77
C LEU A 483 16.19 -6.76 -47.22
N ALA A 484 16.63 -7.63 -46.34
CA ALA A 484 17.23 -8.92 -46.68
C ALA A 484 16.21 -9.91 -47.23
N GLN A 485 14.99 -9.88 -46.71
CA GLN A 485 13.89 -10.73 -47.20
C GLN A 485 13.36 -10.28 -48.57
N SER A 486 13.24 -8.97 -48.83
CA SER A 486 12.83 -8.47 -50.16
C SER A 486 13.88 -8.79 -51.24
N LYS A 487 15.19 -8.68 -50.92
CA LYS A 487 16.25 -9.04 -51.86
C LYS A 487 16.31 -10.54 -52.19
N ASN A 488 15.90 -11.41 -51.30
CA ASN A 488 15.81 -12.85 -51.58
C ASN A 488 14.60 -13.20 -52.46
N GLN A 489 13.49 -12.41 -52.35
CA GLN A 489 12.34 -12.59 -53.24
C GLN A 489 12.59 -12.08 -54.67
N ASP A 490 13.43 -11.05 -54.83
CA ASP A 490 13.82 -10.53 -56.17
C ASP A 490 14.91 -11.41 -56.86
N LEU A 491 15.52 -12.37 -56.16
CA LEU A 491 16.49 -13.34 -56.69
C LEU A 491 15.85 -14.68 -57.05
N GLU A 492 14.59 -14.91 -56.69
CA GLU A 492 13.82 -16.12 -57.03
C GLU A 492 12.82 -15.90 -58.19
N LEU A 493 12.79 -14.72 -58.79
CA LEU A 493 12.07 -14.36 -60.03
C LEU A 493 13.10 -14.25 -61.19
#